data_e702d3d04cc0641077d04a965db89efe
#
_entry.id   e702d3d04cc0641077d04a965db89efe
#
_cell.length_a   1.000
_cell.length_b   1.000
_cell.length_c   1.000
_cell.angle_alpha   90.00
_cell.angle_beta   90.00
_cell.angle_gamma   90.00
#
_symmetry.space_group_name_H-M   'P 1'
#
loop_
_entity.id
_entity.type
_entity.pdbx_description
1 polymer ?
#
loop_
_entity_poly.entity_id
_entity_poly.type
_entity_poly.pdbx_seq_one_letter_code
_entity_poly.pdbx_strand_id
1 'polypeptide(L)'
;VVTLENPTPYFLNILTHYSTWPVHPETVEKFGGMTSRNNQWTRVNNFIGNGPFKLDSWEINKSLKVSRNDLYWGNDSNKINGIEFLPIDNELTQDRLFRSGGIHLANTVPTEKIKRYREERPNQLIEHNYFGTYYYRINTNKYPLNDINFRRALSLSIDRDLIVKSILKGNQK
;
A
#
# COMPACT_ATOMS: atom_id res chain seq x y z
N VAL A 1 0.30 26.66 0.36
CA VAL A 1 1.76 26.82 0.21
C VAL A 1 2.42 26.00 1.29
N VAL A 2 3.43 25.20 0.94
CA VAL A 2 4.25 24.43 1.88
C VAL A 2 5.62 25.08 1.96
N THR A 3 6.06 25.41 3.18
CA THR A 3 7.40 25.94 3.44
C THR A 3 8.19 24.86 4.18
N LEU A 4 9.36 24.53 3.65
CA LEU A 4 10.24 23.52 4.23
C LEU A 4 11.30 24.21 5.10
N GLU A 5 11.61 23.64 6.26
CA GLU A 5 12.66 24.16 7.16
C GLU A 5 14.07 24.01 6.56
N ASN A 6 14.27 22.95 5.77
CA ASN A 6 15.53 22.65 5.12
C ASN A 6 15.31 22.22 3.66
N PRO A 7 16.32 22.38 2.78
CA PRO A 7 16.27 21.85 1.43
C PRO A 7 16.01 20.34 1.43
N THR A 8 14.91 19.93 0.80
CA THR A 8 14.47 18.51 0.77
C THR A 8 14.24 18.09 -0.67
N PRO A 9 15.28 17.66 -1.41
CA PRO A 9 15.18 17.37 -2.84
C PRO A 9 14.19 16.24 -3.19
N TYR A 10 13.89 15.37 -2.24
CA TYR A 10 12.92 14.26 -2.39
C TYR A 10 11.50 14.63 -1.94
N PHE A 11 11.22 15.89 -1.62
CA PHE A 11 9.90 16.31 -1.10
C PHE A 11 8.74 15.94 -2.02
N LEU A 12 8.90 16.15 -3.34
CA LEU A 12 7.86 15.80 -4.32
C LEU A 12 7.55 14.28 -4.32
N ASN A 13 8.55 13.45 -4.07
CA ASN A 13 8.34 12.00 -3.95
C ASN A 13 7.54 11.64 -2.69
N ILE A 14 7.70 12.39 -1.59
CA ILE A 14 6.89 12.19 -0.38
C ILE A 14 5.41 12.49 -0.65
N LEU A 15 5.10 13.46 -1.51
CA LEU A 15 3.72 13.82 -1.85
C LEU A 15 2.96 12.73 -2.64
N THR A 16 3.64 11.70 -3.11
CA THR A 16 2.98 10.53 -3.72
C THR A 16 2.36 9.60 -2.68
N HIS A 17 2.74 9.72 -1.41
CA HIS A 17 2.17 8.90 -0.34
C HIS A 17 0.75 9.37 0.00
N TYR A 18 -0.18 8.42 0.18
CA TYR A 18 -1.61 8.69 0.41
C TYR A 18 -1.90 9.60 1.62
N SER A 19 -1.04 9.65 2.63
CA SER A 19 -1.23 10.53 3.80
C SER A 19 -1.12 12.02 3.48
N THR A 20 -0.60 12.37 2.31
CA THR A 20 -0.45 13.76 1.85
C THR A 20 -1.52 14.17 0.84
N TRP A 21 -2.40 13.25 0.46
CA TRP A 21 -3.46 13.55 -0.49
C TRP A 21 -4.51 14.47 0.12
N PRO A 22 -4.99 15.47 -0.64
CA PRO A 22 -5.98 16.40 -0.13
C PRO A 22 -7.32 15.71 0.12
N VAL A 23 -7.98 16.11 1.19
CA VAL A 23 -9.34 15.68 1.52
C VAL A 23 -10.27 16.89 1.42
N HIS A 24 -11.59 16.66 1.27
CA HIS A 24 -12.57 17.73 1.24
C HIS A 24 -12.90 18.22 2.67
N PRO A 25 -12.42 19.42 3.09
CA PRO A 25 -12.48 19.84 4.49
C PRO A 25 -13.90 19.91 5.04
N GLU A 26 -14.83 20.46 4.28
CA GLU A 26 -16.25 20.61 4.70
C GLU A 26 -16.90 19.27 4.99
N THR A 27 -16.57 18.23 4.19
CA THR A 27 -17.07 16.87 4.44
C THR A 27 -16.49 16.30 5.71
N VAL A 28 -15.19 16.49 5.94
CA VAL A 28 -14.52 15.99 7.16
C VAL A 28 -15.12 16.66 8.40
N GLU A 29 -15.31 17.99 8.38
CA GLU A 29 -15.92 18.75 9.49
C GLU A 29 -17.37 18.32 9.74
N LYS A 30 -18.17 18.17 8.69
CA LYS A 30 -19.58 17.76 8.79
C LYS A 30 -19.76 16.41 9.49
N PHE A 31 -18.85 15.47 9.30
CA PHE A 31 -18.98 14.10 9.77
C PHE A 31 -18.08 13.73 10.96
N GLY A 32 -17.57 14.70 11.71
CA GLY A 32 -16.89 14.47 12.96
C GLY A 32 -15.70 15.38 13.27
N GLY A 33 -15.27 16.19 12.31
CA GLY A 33 -14.16 17.15 12.47
C GLY A 33 -12.77 16.58 12.16
N MET A 34 -11.83 17.48 11.87
CA MET A 34 -10.48 17.16 11.39
C MET A 34 -9.62 16.37 12.40
N THR A 35 -9.89 16.50 13.69
CA THR A 35 -9.14 15.84 14.77
C THR A 35 -9.77 14.56 15.28
N SER A 36 -10.98 14.24 14.86
CA SER A 36 -11.71 13.05 15.33
C SER A 36 -11.19 11.78 14.67
N ARG A 37 -10.82 10.78 15.49
CA ARG A 37 -10.45 9.44 15.01
C ARG A 37 -11.64 8.60 14.56
N ASN A 38 -12.86 8.92 15.01
CA ASN A 38 -14.10 8.20 14.68
C ASN A 38 -14.94 8.94 13.64
N ASN A 39 -14.30 9.76 12.82
CA ASN A 39 -14.96 10.51 11.77
C ASN A 39 -15.63 9.56 10.75
N GLN A 40 -16.84 9.93 10.30
CA GLN A 40 -17.66 9.12 9.39
C GLN A 40 -17.53 9.58 7.91
N TRP A 41 -16.64 10.52 7.60
CA TRP A 41 -16.51 11.07 6.26
C TRP A 41 -16.08 10.04 5.19
N THR A 42 -15.40 8.96 5.60
CA THR A 42 -14.97 7.86 4.70
C THR A 42 -16.05 6.82 4.43
N ARG A 43 -17.23 6.96 5.03
CA ARG A 43 -18.33 6.02 4.81
C ARG A 43 -18.96 6.20 3.43
N VAL A 44 -19.52 5.11 2.91
CA VAL A 44 -20.37 5.15 1.71
C VAL A 44 -21.43 6.24 1.86
N ASN A 45 -21.67 7.01 0.82
CA ASN A 45 -22.55 8.20 0.75
C ASN A 45 -22.01 9.48 1.44
N ASN A 46 -20.96 9.39 2.24
CA ASN A 46 -20.33 10.57 2.85
C ASN A 46 -19.03 10.95 2.12
N PHE A 47 -18.34 9.95 1.57
CA PHE A 47 -17.03 10.13 0.95
C PHE A 47 -17.11 11.02 -0.29
N ILE A 48 -16.34 12.11 -0.29
CA ILE A 48 -16.12 12.99 -1.43
C ILE A 48 -14.62 13.02 -1.71
N GLY A 49 -14.25 12.75 -2.94
CA GLY A 49 -12.87 12.77 -3.40
C GLY A 49 -12.76 13.38 -4.81
N ASN A 50 -11.58 13.86 -5.13
CA ASN A 50 -11.25 14.42 -6.43
C ASN A 50 -10.49 13.43 -7.34
N GLY A 51 -10.46 12.15 -6.96
CA GLY A 51 -9.79 11.09 -7.69
C GLY A 51 -10.61 10.52 -8.86
N PRO A 52 -10.02 9.56 -9.60
CA PRO A 52 -10.64 8.96 -10.80
C PRO A 52 -11.83 8.05 -10.52
N PHE A 53 -12.07 7.69 -9.27
CA PHE A 53 -13.17 6.80 -8.87
C PHE A 53 -13.95 7.34 -7.68
N LYS A 54 -15.23 6.97 -7.61
CA LYS A 54 -16.16 7.22 -6.50
C LYS A 54 -16.44 5.94 -5.75
N LEU A 55 -16.64 6.03 -4.43
CA LEU A 55 -16.97 4.90 -3.59
C LEU A 55 -18.45 4.56 -3.71
N ASP A 56 -18.75 3.36 -4.20
CA ASP A 56 -20.13 2.88 -4.35
C ASP A 56 -20.58 2.03 -3.17
N SER A 57 -19.74 1.09 -2.73
CA SER A 57 -20.05 0.22 -1.60
C SER A 57 -18.77 -0.22 -0.87
N TRP A 58 -18.92 -0.49 0.42
CA TRP A 58 -17.88 -1.08 1.25
C TRP A 58 -18.52 -2.03 2.26
N GLU A 59 -18.43 -3.31 1.94
CA GLU A 59 -18.83 -4.41 2.81
C GLU A 59 -17.56 -4.98 3.47
N ILE A 60 -17.42 -4.78 4.78
CA ILE A 60 -16.22 -5.19 5.53
C ILE A 60 -15.99 -6.70 5.37
N ASN A 61 -14.76 -7.10 5.11
CA ASN A 61 -14.32 -8.47 4.85
C ASN A 61 -14.96 -9.15 3.62
N LYS A 62 -15.66 -8.43 2.78
CA LYS A 62 -16.30 -8.99 1.58
C LYS A 62 -15.83 -8.30 0.31
N SER A 63 -16.12 -7.02 0.14
CA SER A 63 -15.68 -6.26 -1.02
C SER A 63 -15.76 -4.74 -0.81
N LEU A 64 -14.93 -4.01 -1.55
CA LEU A 64 -15.07 -2.57 -1.74
C LEU A 64 -15.22 -2.31 -3.24
N LYS A 65 -16.25 -1.57 -3.63
CA LYS A 65 -16.53 -1.25 -5.04
C LYS A 65 -16.45 0.24 -5.28
N VAL A 66 -15.83 0.59 -6.38
CA VAL A 66 -15.75 1.97 -6.86
C VAL A 66 -16.13 2.03 -8.33
N SER A 67 -16.80 3.10 -8.73
CA SER A 67 -17.13 3.42 -10.11
C SER A 67 -16.36 4.63 -10.61
N ARG A 68 -16.26 4.79 -11.92
CA ARG A 68 -15.60 5.93 -12.57
C ARG A 68 -16.19 7.24 -12.07
N ASN A 69 -15.33 8.21 -11.82
CA ASN A 69 -15.71 9.58 -11.54
C ASN A 69 -15.64 10.41 -12.83
N ASP A 70 -16.80 10.67 -13.45
CA ASP A 70 -16.85 11.42 -14.72
C ASP A 70 -16.42 12.88 -14.57
N LEU A 71 -16.40 13.40 -13.34
CA LEU A 71 -15.92 14.74 -13.03
C LEU A 71 -14.39 14.81 -12.74
N TYR A 72 -13.71 13.68 -12.82
CA TYR A 72 -12.26 13.66 -12.64
C TYR A 72 -11.55 14.39 -13.79
N TRP A 73 -10.63 15.29 -13.46
CA TRP A 73 -9.93 16.14 -14.44
C TRP A 73 -9.19 15.34 -15.54
N GLY A 74 -8.70 14.13 -15.23
CA GLY A 74 -8.01 13.23 -16.15
C GLY A 74 -8.88 12.10 -16.69
N ASN A 75 -10.22 12.24 -16.70
CA ASN A 75 -11.16 11.16 -17.05
C ASN A 75 -10.99 10.64 -18.49
N ASP A 76 -10.56 11.47 -19.43
CA ASP A 76 -10.33 11.07 -20.83
C ASP A 76 -9.29 9.95 -20.96
N SER A 77 -8.31 9.91 -20.06
CA SER A 77 -7.30 8.86 -19.98
C SER A 77 -7.76 7.63 -19.21
N ASN A 78 -8.82 7.73 -18.41
CA ASN A 78 -9.34 6.62 -17.62
C ASN A 78 -10.17 5.66 -18.47
N LYS A 79 -9.66 4.46 -18.70
CA LYS A 79 -10.33 3.42 -19.52
C LYS A 79 -11.09 2.39 -18.68
N ILE A 80 -11.06 2.51 -17.35
CA ILE A 80 -11.68 1.56 -16.42
C ILE A 80 -12.98 2.16 -15.91
N ASN A 81 -14.09 1.40 -15.96
CA ASN A 81 -15.41 1.85 -15.52
C ASN A 81 -15.61 1.70 -14.01
N GLY A 82 -14.93 0.75 -13.39
CA GLY A 82 -15.01 0.50 -11.96
C GLY A 82 -13.99 -0.55 -11.52
N ILE A 83 -13.79 -0.64 -10.22
CA ILE A 83 -12.90 -1.61 -9.60
C ILE A 83 -13.62 -2.25 -8.42
N GLU A 84 -13.51 -3.57 -8.32
CA GLU A 84 -13.92 -4.31 -7.13
C GLU A 84 -12.67 -4.84 -6.41
N PHE A 85 -12.47 -4.40 -5.18
CA PHE A 85 -11.40 -4.87 -4.31
C PHE A 85 -11.91 -6.01 -3.43
N LEU A 86 -11.24 -7.16 -3.49
CA LEU A 86 -11.54 -8.34 -2.68
C LEU A 86 -10.49 -8.46 -1.57
N PRO A 87 -10.86 -8.45 -0.29
CA PRO A 87 -9.92 -8.56 0.84
C PRO A 87 -9.49 -10.02 1.04
N ILE A 88 -8.56 -10.47 0.22
CA ILE A 88 -8.02 -11.84 0.25
C ILE A 88 -6.61 -11.79 0.79
N ASP A 89 -6.41 -12.20 2.04
CA ASP A 89 -5.10 -12.15 2.71
C ASP A 89 -4.14 -13.27 2.30
N ASN A 90 -4.68 -14.43 1.88
CA ASN A 90 -3.87 -15.58 1.54
C ASN A 90 -3.33 -15.48 0.11
N GLU A 91 -2.02 -15.36 -0.04
CA GLU A 91 -1.32 -15.21 -1.33
C GLU A 91 -1.55 -16.39 -2.29
N LEU A 92 -1.60 -17.62 -1.78
CA LEU A 92 -1.87 -18.79 -2.61
C LEU A 92 -3.31 -18.80 -3.14
N THR A 93 -4.25 -18.22 -2.38
CA THR A 93 -5.62 -18.04 -2.83
C THR A 93 -5.71 -16.96 -3.90
N GLN A 94 -5.01 -15.83 -3.71
CA GLN A 94 -4.90 -14.80 -4.75
C GLN A 94 -4.32 -15.37 -6.04
N ASP A 95 -3.20 -16.12 -5.95
CA ASP A 95 -2.58 -16.75 -7.13
C ASP A 95 -3.53 -17.71 -7.84
N ARG A 96 -4.29 -18.52 -7.10
CA ARG A 96 -5.27 -19.44 -7.71
C ARG A 96 -6.38 -18.68 -8.44
N LEU A 97 -6.94 -17.65 -7.82
CA LEU A 97 -7.98 -16.81 -8.42
C LEU A 97 -7.46 -16.06 -9.65
N PHE A 98 -6.24 -15.52 -9.59
CA PHE A 98 -5.62 -14.88 -10.74
C PHE A 98 -5.47 -15.85 -11.92
N ARG A 99 -4.95 -17.05 -11.68
CA ARG A 99 -4.75 -18.05 -12.74
C ARG A 99 -6.05 -18.62 -13.31
N SER A 100 -7.13 -18.62 -12.53
CA SER A 100 -8.47 -19.05 -13.00
C SER A 100 -9.28 -17.93 -13.64
N GLY A 101 -8.75 -16.68 -13.68
CA GLY A 101 -9.46 -15.52 -14.21
C GLY A 101 -10.50 -14.93 -13.24
N GLY A 102 -10.50 -15.37 -11.97
CA GLY A 102 -11.41 -14.85 -10.94
C GLY A 102 -11.03 -13.44 -10.45
N ILE A 103 -9.77 -13.03 -10.61
CA ILE A 103 -9.29 -11.66 -10.39
C ILE A 103 -8.35 -11.25 -11.51
N HIS A 104 -8.30 -9.96 -11.81
CA HIS A 104 -7.44 -9.39 -12.86
C HIS A 104 -6.05 -8.98 -12.36
N LEU A 105 -5.94 -8.69 -11.08
CA LEU A 105 -4.71 -8.26 -10.43
C LEU A 105 -4.58 -8.93 -9.06
N ALA A 106 -3.43 -9.52 -8.78
CA ALA A 106 -3.01 -9.97 -7.45
C ALA A 106 -1.93 -9.01 -6.93
N ASN A 107 -2.03 -8.56 -5.69
CA ASN A 107 -1.07 -7.60 -5.11
C ASN A 107 0.29 -8.23 -4.83
N THR A 108 0.32 -9.54 -4.59
CA THR A 108 1.53 -10.28 -4.24
C THR A 108 1.61 -11.58 -5.02
N VAL A 109 2.83 -12.02 -5.23
CA VAL A 109 3.13 -13.33 -5.81
C VAL A 109 3.77 -14.18 -4.73
N PRO A 110 3.27 -15.41 -4.46
CA PRO A 110 3.92 -16.32 -3.51
C PRO A 110 5.41 -16.47 -3.83
N THR A 111 6.26 -16.31 -2.84
CA THR A 111 7.71 -16.24 -3.01
C THR A 111 8.28 -17.44 -3.76
N GLU A 112 7.75 -18.64 -3.51
CA GLU A 112 8.16 -19.87 -4.19
C GLU A 112 7.77 -19.91 -5.68
N LYS A 113 6.83 -19.05 -6.11
CA LYS A 113 6.35 -18.98 -7.49
C LYS A 113 7.00 -17.87 -8.32
N ILE A 114 7.71 -16.92 -7.71
CA ILE A 114 8.32 -15.79 -8.40
C ILE A 114 9.21 -16.26 -9.56
N LYS A 115 10.10 -17.24 -9.33
CA LYS A 115 10.96 -17.78 -10.37
C LYS A 115 10.14 -18.31 -11.55
N ARG A 116 9.10 -19.11 -11.27
CA ARG A 116 8.22 -19.67 -12.28
C ARG A 116 7.50 -18.59 -13.11
N TYR A 117 6.98 -17.54 -12.46
CA TYR A 117 6.36 -16.41 -13.18
C TYR A 117 7.36 -15.68 -14.07
N ARG A 118 8.61 -15.46 -13.62
CA ARG A 118 9.66 -14.85 -14.45
C ARG A 118 9.97 -15.69 -15.71
N GLU A 119 9.98 -17.00 -15.60
CA GLU A 119 10.33 -17.92 -16.68
C GLU A 119 9.15 -18.21 -17.62
N GLU A 120 7.98 -18.51 -17.06
CA GLU A 120 6.83 -18.98 -17.84
C GLU A 120 5.86 -17.87 -18.24
N ARG A 121 5.76 -16.77 -17.45
CA ARG A 121 4.76 -15.73 -17.61
C ARG A 121 5.30 -14.32 -17.34
N PRO A 122 6.42 -13.91 -17.96
CA PRO A 122 7.06 -12.63 -17.66
C PRO A 122 6.14 -11.42 -17.88
N ASN A 123 5.23 -11.49 -18.84
CA ASN A 123 4.26 -10.42 -19.12
C ASN A 123 3.14 -10.29 -18.07
N GLN A 124 3.02 -11.23 -17.15
CA GLN A 124 2.04 -11.20 -16.07
C GLN A 124 2.67 -10.86 -14.72
N LEU A 125 4.00 -10.77 -14.64
CA LEU A 125 4.73 -10.37 -13.46
C LEU A 125 5.20 -8.92 -13.58
N ILE A 126 4.70 -8.07 -12.71
CA ILE A 126 5.13 -6.67 -12.64
C ILE A 126 6.05 -6.52 -11.44
N GLU A 127 7.32 -6.24 -11.70
CA GLU A 127 8.31 -5.94 -10.67
C GLU A 127 8.63 -4.44 -10.71
N HIS A 128 8.52 -3.77 -9.60
CA HIS A 128 8.88 -2.35 -9.48
C HIS A 128 9.52 -2.06 -8.13
N ASN A 129 10.31 -0.99 -8.09
CA ASN A 129 10.95 -0.57 -6.86
C ASN A 129 9.90 -0.03 -5.87
N TYR A 130 10.02 -0.47 -4.63
CA TYR A 130 9.23 0.04 -3.52
C TYR A 130 10.12 0.86 -2.59
N PHE A 131 9.76 2.12 -2.36
CA PHE A 131 10.49 3.01 -1.46
C PHE A 131 10.08 2.73 -0.01
N GLY A 132 10.70 1.73 0.57
CA GLY A 132 10.40 1.31 1.94
C GLY A 132 11.56 0.56 2.58
N THR A 133 11.64 0.61 3.89
CA THR A 133 12.61 -0.13 4.69
C THR A 133 11.87 -1.01 5.70
N TYR A 134 12.15 -2.30 5.66
CA TYR A 134 11.67 -3.21 6.69
C TYR A 134 12.63 -3.19 7.88
N TYR A 135 12.10 -2.99 9.08
CA TYR A 135 12.91 -2.94 10.30
C TYR A 135 12.15 -3.44 11.52
N TYR A 136 12.90 -3.94 12.50
CA TYR A 136 12.36 -4.24 13.81
C TYR A 136 12.39 -3.00 14.71
N ARG A 137 11.24 -2.68 15.31
CA ARG A 137 11.15 -1.61 16.29
C ARG A 137 11.54 -2.15 17.66
N ILE A 138 12.61 -1.62 18.25
CA ILE A 138 13.18 -2.08 19.51
C ILE A 138 12.75 -1.15 20.66
N ASN A 139 12.19 -1.74 21.73
CA ASN A 139 11.87 -0.98 22.94
C ASN A 139 13.14 -0.79 23.79
N THR A 140 13.79 0.37 23.65
CA THR A 140 15.04 0.69 24.32
C THR A 140 14.93 0.94 25.83
N ASN A 141 13.72 0.98 26.37
CA ASN A 141 13.49 1.10 27.82
C ASN A 141 13.50 -0.25 28.57
N LYS A 142 13.62 -1.36 27.85
CA LYS A 142 13.60 -2.71 28.45
C LYS A 142 14.96 -3.38 28.37
N TYR A 143 15.41 -3.96 29.49
CA TYR A 143 16.57 -4.85 29.52
C TYR A 143 16.28 -6.14 28.71
N PRO A 144 17.25 -6.68 27.95
CA PRO A 144 18.60 -6.14 27.67
C PRO A 144 18.66 -5.13 26.51
N LEU A 145 17.53 -4.74 25.96
CA LEU A 145 17.41 -3.88 24.79
C LEU A 145 17.81 -2.41 25.05
N ASN A 146 17.96 -2.01 26.31
CA ASN A 146 18.48 -0.71 26.72
C ASN A 146 20.00 -0.58 26.53
N ASP A 147 20.74 -1.70 26.41
CA ASP A 147 22.17 -1.69 26.09
C ASP A 147 22.38 -1.51 24.57
N ILE A 148 23.20 -0.52 24.20
CA ILE A 148 23.52 -0.23 22.81
C ILE A 148 24.31 -1.36 22.13
N ASN A 149 25.23 -2.01 22.89
CA ASN A 149 26.06 -3.09 22.36
C ASN A 149 25.21 -4.35 22.11
N PHE A 150 24.21 -4.60 22.97
CA PHE A 150 23.27 -5.68 22.72
C PHE A 150 22.46 -5.44 21.44
N ARG A 151 21.96 -4.22 21.21
CA ARG A 151 21.23 -3.88 19.98
C ARG A 151 22.13 -4.00 18.75
N ARG A 152 23.41 -3.59 18.83
CA ARG A 152 24.39 -3.77 17.74
C ARG A 152 24.64 -5.23 17.46
N ALA A 153 24.82 -6.06 18.49
CA ALA A 153 25.00 -7.50 18.34
C ALA A 153 23.80 -8.14 17.63
N LEU A 154 22.57 -7.80 18.02
CA LEU A 154 21.36 -8.26 17.33
C LEU A 154 21.36 -7.84 15.85
N SER A 155 21.74 -6.60 15.54
CA SER A 155 21.77 -6.13 14.15
C SER A 155 22.84 -6.85 13.32
N LEU A 156 24.00 -7.14 13.90
CA LEU A 156 25.11 -7.84 13.24
C LEU A 156 24.87 -9.35 13.08
N SER A 157 24.04 -9.94 13.94
CA SER A 157 23.73 -11.39 13.87
C SER A 157 22.80 -11.75 12.70
N ILE A 158 22.19 -10.76 12.05
CA ILE A 158 21.23 -10.98 10.95
C ILE A 158 21.98 -10.93 9.61
N ASP A 159 22.04 -12.06 8.93
CA ASP A 159 22.51 -12.13 7.54
C ASP A 159 21.41 -11.65 6.58
N ARG A 160 21.48 -10.37 6.23
CA ARG A 160 20.48 -9.74 5.35
C ARG A 160 20.56 -10.25 3.92
N ASP A 161 21.76 -10.55 3.45
CA ASP A 161 21.97 -11.09 2.11
C ASP A 161 21.35 -12.47 1.94
N LEU A 162 21.49 -13.33 2.95
CA LEU A 162 20.84 -14.63 2.96
C LEU A 162 19.31 -14.51 2.95
N ILE A 163 18.75 -13.58 3.75
CA ILE A 163 17.30 -13.33 3.76
C ILE A 163 16.84 -12.90 2.37
N VAL A 164 17.48 -11.91 1.76
CA VAL A 164 17.09 -11.40 0.45
C VAL A 164 17.20 -12.46 -0.64
N LYS A 165 18.32 -13.20 -0.69
CA LYS A 165 18.60 -14.18 -1.75
C LYS A 165 17.77 -15.46 -1.62
N SER A 166 17.63 -15.96 -0.38
CA SER A 166 17.09 -17.31 -0.17
C SER A 166 15.61 -17.31 0.27
N ILE A 167 15.16 -16.28 0.99
CA ILE A 167 13.81 -16.20 1.53
C ILE A 167 12.94 -15.30 0.68
N LEU A 168 13.31 -14.04 0.49
CA LEU A 168 12.47 -13.07 -0.19
C LEU A 168 12.48 -13.22 -1.73
N LYS A 169 13.64 -13.48 -2.32
CA LYS A 169 13.83 -13.73 -3.77
C LYS A 169 13.31 -12.63 -4.70
N GLY A 170 13.00 -11.46 -4.14
CA GLY A 170 12.38 -10.32 -4.83
C GLY A 170 13.35 -9.21 -5.23
N ASN A 171 14.68 -9.48 -5.27
CA ASN A 171 15.71 -8.50 -5.63
C ASN A 171 15.76 -7.25 -4.73
N GLN A 172 15.31 -7.33 -3.48
CA GLN A 172 15.47 -6.26 -2.49
C GLN A 172 16.96 -5.94 -2.27
N LYS A 173 17.26 -4.67 -1.94
CA LYS A 173 18.62 -4.17 -1.66
C LYS A 173 18.76 -3.78 -0.20
#